data_d5374c78a7c5d28e4f1ff24790ac8403
#
_entry.id   d5374c78a7c5d28e4f1ff24790ac8403
#
_cell.length_a   1.000
_cell.length_b   1.000
_cell.length_c   1.000
_cell.angle_alpha   90.00
_cell.angle_beta   90.00
_cell.angle_gamma   90.00
#
_symmetry.space_group_name_H-M   'P 1'
#
loop_
_entity.id
_entity.type
_entity.pdbx_description
1 polymer ?
#
loop_
_entity_poly.entity_id
_entity_poly.type
_entity_poly.pdbx_seq_one_letter_code
_entity_poly.pdbx_strand_id
1 'polypeptide(L)'
;MSNKSKYLYDKRKARTRFRLKNSCTKNIRLSVFRSNSNIYAQIIDDKKQSTLVASSSLNKDLKQKLGDKTGNIKTATAVGSDIAKKAKAKGIKEVYFDRGGYLYHGRVKALAEAARKEGLKF
;
A
#
# COMPACT_ATOMS: atom_id res chain seq x y z
N MET A 1 4.31 20.09 -0.11
CA MET A 1 4.99 19.82 -1.41
C MET A 1 5.00 21.07 -2.26
N SER A 2 6.12 21.40 -2.92
CA SER A 2 6.14 22.48 -3.89
C SER A 2 5.30 22.12 -5.13
N ASN A 3 4.89 23.12 -5.92
CA ASN A 3 4.09 22.87 -7.14
C ASN A 3 4.82 21.94 -8.12
N LYS A 4 6.14 22.07 -8.23
CA LYS A 4 6.97 21.23 -9.09
C LYS A 4 6.99 19.78 -8.59
N SER A 5 7.13 19.57 -7.28
CA SER A 5 7.13 18.24 -6.66
C SER A 5 5.79 17.55 -6.84
N LYS A 6 4.69 18.28 -6.67
CA LYS A 6 3.34 17.76 -6.88
C LYS A 6 3.13 17.36 -8.34
N TYR A 7 3.57 18.19 -9.28
CA TYR A 7 3.47 17.90 -10.71
C TYR A 7 4.20 16.61 -11.09
N LEU A 8 5.43 16.44 -10.60
CA LEU A 8 6.21 15.23 -10.88
C LEU A 8 5.59 14.00 -10.24
N TYR A 9 5.06 14.13 -9.03
CA TYR A 9 4.35 13.06 -8.35
C TYR A 9 3.13 12.62 -9.15
N ASP A 10 2.30 13.57 -9.59
CA ASP A 10 1.09 13.29 -10.36
C ASP A 10 1.41 12.61 -11.71
N LYS A 11 2.49 13.00 -12.36
CA LYS A 11 2.96 12.35 -13.59
C LYS A 11 3.38 10.90 -13.34
N ARG A 12 4.15 10.64 -12.29
CA ARG A 12 4.57 9.27 -11.93
C ARG A 12 3.36 8.40 -11.60
N LYS A 13 2.42 8.95 -10.85
CA LYS A 13 1.18 8.27 -10.48
C LYS A 13 0.38 7.86 -11.71
N ALA A 14 0.19 8.80 -12.64
CA ALA A 14 -0.54 8.55 -13.88
C ALA A 14 0.14 7.48 -14.74
N ARG A 15 1.47 7.52 -14.88
CA ARG A 15 2.24 6.53 -15.65
C ARG A 15 2.16 5.15 -15.03
N THR A 16 2.30 5.06 -13.70
CA THR A 16 2.23 3.80 -12.98
C THR A 16 0.85 3.16 -13.15
N ARG A 17 -0.21 3.94 -12.97
CA ARG A 17 -1.58 3.44 -13.10
C ARG A 17 -1.91 3.03 -14.52
N PHE A 18 -1.46 3.79 -15.50
CA PHE A 18 -1.63 3.46 -16.91
C PHE A 18 -0.98 2.12 -17.25
N ARG A 19 0.26 1.92 -16.81
CA ARG A 19 1.00 0.67 -17.03
C ARG A 19 0.29 -0.51 -16.40
N LEU A 20 -0.15 -0.37 -15.14
CA LEU A 20 -0.85 -1.43 -14.41
C LEU A 20 -2.17 -1.77 -15.07
N LYS A 21 -2.93 -0.78 -15.49
CA LYS A 21 -4.22 -0.98 -16.15
C LYS A 21 -4.08 -1.75 -17.45
N ASN A 22 -3.01 -1.51 -18.21
CA ASN A 22 -2.78 -2.17 -19.50
C ASN A 22 -2.12 -3.53 -19.39
N SER A 23 -1.34 -3.80 -18.33
CA SER A 23 -0.58 -5.04 -18.17
C SER A 23 -1.20 -6.03 -17.21
N CYS A 24 -2.20 -5.63 -16.43
CA CYS A 24 -2.76 -6.45 -15.36
C CYS A 24 -4.21 -6.82 -15.64
N THR A 25 -4.49 -8.12 -15.59
CA THR A 25 -5.85 -8.66 -15.77
C THR A 25 -6.61 -8.75 -14.44
N LYS A 26 -5.93 -8.50 -13.33
CA LYS A 26 -6.51 -8.60 -11.99
C LYS A 26 -7.26 -7.32 -11.63
N ASN A 27 -8.40 -7.49 -10.96
CA ASN A 27 -9.24 -6.36 -10.55
C ASN A 27 -9.01 -5.91 -9.12
N ILE A 28 -8.14 -6.60 -8.36
CA ILE A 28 -7.89 -6.31 -6.95
C ILE A 28 -6.53 -5.64 -6.82
N ARG A 29 -6.54 -4.45 -6.25
CA ARG A 29 -5.39 -3.56 -6.18
C ARG A 29 -4.98 -3.31 -4.75
N LEU A 30 -3.67 -3.44 -4.45
CA LEU A 30 -3.07 -2.98 -3.20
C LEU A 30 -2.54 -1.57 -3.42
N SER A 31 -3.23 -0.60 -2.85
CA SER A 31 -2.87 0.81 -2.98
C SER A 31 -2.19 1.31 -1.70
N VAL A 32 -1.12 2.08 -1.86
CA VAL A 32 -0.35 2.63 -0.75
C VAL A 32 -0.38 4.15 -0.81
N PHE A 33 -0.61 4.75 0.35
CA PHE A 33 -0.51 6.19 0.55
C PHE A 33 0.36 6.46 1.77
N ARG A 34 1.23 7.46 1.70
CA ARG A 34 2.06 7.87 2.84
C ARG A 34 2.03 9.37 3.04
N SER A 35 2.07 9.78 4.31
CA SER A 35 2.36 11.14 4.73
C SER A 35 3.72 11.15 5.42
N ASN A 36 4.15 12.30 5.95
CA ASN A 36 5.40 12.39 6.70
C ASN A 36 5.41 11.48 7.93
N SER A 37 4.28 11.37 8.61
CA SER A 37 4.18 10.67 9.90
C SER A 37 3.55 9.29 9.80
N ASN A 38 2.79 9.00 8.75
CA ASN A 38 1.98 7.80 8.68
C ASN A 38 2.02 7.14 7.31
N ILE A 39 1.67 5.85 7.28
CA ILE A 39 1.53 5.09 6.03
C ILE A 39 0.23 4.31 6.07
N TYR A 40 -0.42 4.19 4.91
CA TYR A 40 -1.74 3.57 4.75
C TYR A 40 -1.69 2.58 3.61
N ALA A 41 -2.39 1.46 3.78
CA ALA A 41 -2.56 0.47 2.74
C ALA A 41 -4.03 0.09 2.62
N GLN A 42 -4.50 -0.04 1.39
CA GLN A 42 -5.88 -0.44 1.09
C GLN A 42 -5.86 -1.48 0.00
N ILE A 43 -6.72 -2.49 0.14
CA ILE A 43 -6.97 -3.44 -0.94
C ILE A 43 -8.35 -3.09 -1.52
N ILE A 44 -8.36 -2.72 -2.79
CA ILE A 44 -9.51 -2.16 -3.49
C ILE A 44 -9.92 -3.09 -4.62
N ASP A 45 -11.22 -3.38 -4.71
CA ASP A 45 -11.80 -4.06 -5.86
C ASP A 45 -12.17 -3.01 -6.90
N ASP A 46 -11.38 -2.89 -7.98
CA ASP A 46 -11.59 -1.89 -9.02
C ASP A 46 -12.88 -2.11 -9.80
N LYS A 47 -13.35 -3.36 -9.90
CA LYS A 47 -14.59 -3.69 -10.60
C LYS A 47 -15.81 -3.20 -9.81
N LYS A 48 -15.79 -3.38 -8.49
CA LYS A 48 -16.88 -2.94 -7.60
C LYS A 48 -16.64 -1.54 -7.03
N GLN A 49 -15.45 -0.98 -7.26
CA GLN A 49 -15.02 0.33 -6.73
C GLN A 49 -15.20 0.42 -5.21
N SER A 50 -14.84 -0.64 -4.50
CA SER A 50 -14.97 -0.70 -3.05
C SER A 50 -13.68 -1.13 -2.38
N THR A 51 -13.42 -0.61 -1.19
CA THR A 51 -12.28 -1.02 -0.35
C THR A 51 -12.65 -2.29 0.40
N LEU A 52 -11.90 -3.36 0.16
CA LEU A 52 -12.15 -4.67 0.78
C LEU A 52 -11.53 -4.76 2.17
N VAL A 53 -10.28 -4.34 2.30
CA VAL A 53 -9.55 -4.28 3.58
C VAL A 53 -8.66 -3.05 3.60
N ALA A 54 -8.37 -2.57 4.80
CA ALA A 54 -7.49 -1.43 5.00
C ALA A 54 -6.64 -1.63 6.25
N SER A 55 -5.44 -1.08 6.22
CA SER A 55 -4.54 -1.03 7.37
C SER A 55 -3.76 0.27 7.34
N SER A 56 -3.39 0.77 8.52
CA SER A 56 -2.59 1.97 8.61
C SER A 56 -1.76 1.99 9.88
N SER A 57 -0.75 2.86 9.91
CA SER A 57 0.05 3.10 11.10
C SER A 57 -0.76 3.74 12.24
N LEU A 58 -1.96 4.24 11.95
CA LEU A 58 -2.90 4.79 12.95
C LEU A 58 -3.73 3.72 13.63
N ASN A 59 -3.68 2.47 13.17
CA ASN A 59 -4.40 1.36 13.77
C ASN A 59 -3.95 1.17 15.22
N LYS A 60 -4.90 1.09 16.15
CA LYS A 60 -4.61 0.98 17.59
C LYS A 60 -3.74 -0.22 17.93
N ASP A 61 -3.99 -1.36 17.31
CA ASP A 61 -3.23 -2.59 17.56
C ASP A 61 -1.77 -2.42 17.16
N LEU A 62 -1.51 -1.76 16.03
CA LEU A 62 -0.16 -1.50 15.55
C LEU A 62 0.54 -0.44 16.41
N LYS A 63 -0.18 0.59 16.85
CA LYS A 63 0.36 1.61 17.75
C LYS A 63 0.80 1.01 19.09
N GLN A 64 0.02 0.09 19.64
CA GLN A 64 0.37 -0.58 20.87
C GLN A 64 1.66 -1.39 20.76
N LYS A 65 1.87 -2.04 19.62
CA LYS A 65 3.07 -2.85 19.37
C LYS A 65 4.31 -2.00 19.07
N LEU A 66 4.13 -0.85 18.41
CA LEU A 66 5.24 -0.06 17.87
C LEU A 66 5.52 1.22 18.64
N GLY A 67 4.63 1.62 19.54
CA GLY A 67 4.72 2.89 20.25
C GLY A 67 4.41 4.08 19.34
N ASP A 68 4.97 5.24 19.66
CA ASP A 68 4.65 6.49 18.96
C ASP A 68 5.44 6.71 17.66
N LYS A 69 6.33 5.79 17.29
CA LYS A 69 7.16 5.92 16.09
C LYS A 69 6.44 5.31 14.89
N THR A 70 5.54 6.08 14.27
CA THR A 70 4.64 5.57 13.25
C THR A 70 5.04 5.91 11.80
N GLY A 71 6.17 6.57 11.58
CA GLY A 71 6.56 7.02 10.25
C GLY A 71 7.77 6.33 9.64
N ASN A 72 8.29 5.26 10.23
CA ASN A 72 9.52 4.63 9.79
C ASN A 72 9.28 3.33 9.00
N ILE A 73 10.38 2.73 8.52
CA ILE A 73 10.37 1.48 7.75
C ILE A 73 9.78 0.33 8.56
N LYS A 74 10.07 0.28 9.86
CA LYS A 74 9.56 -0.75 10.78
C LYS A 74 8.03 -0.71 10.84
N THR A 75 7.45 0.48 10.91
CA THR A 75 6.00 0.68 10.88
C THR A 75 5.39 0.25 9.54
N ALA A 76 6.05 0.60 8.43
CA ALA A 76 5.60 0.18 7.10
C ALA A 76 5.60 -1.34 6.96
N THR A 77 6.61 -2.01 7.49
CA THR A 77 6.69 -3.48 7.54
C THR A 77 5.49 -4.07 8.31
N ALA A 78 5.16 -3.48 9.45
CA ALA A 78 4.02 -3.94 10.26
C ALA A 78 2.68 -3.73 9.53
N VAL A 79 2.51 -2.60 8.85
CA VAL A 79 1.30 -2.33 8.06
C VAL A 79 1.18 -3.32 6.91
N GLY A 80 2.27 -3.61 6.20
CA GLY A 80 2.28 -4.59 5.11
C GLY A 80 1.90 -5.99 5.58
N SER A 81 2.45 -6.42 6.70
CA SER A 81 2.11 -7.71 7.31
C SER A 81 0.64 -7.76 7.71
N ASP A 82 0.12 -6.70 8.33
CA ASP A 82 -1.26 -6.62 8.78
C ASP A 82 -2.25 -6.66 7.61
N ILE A 83 -1.99 -5.88 6.55
CA ILE A 83 -2.89 -5.84 5.38
C ILE A 83 -2.94 -7.21 4.69
N ALA A 84 -1.81 -7.90 4.60
CA ALA A 84 -1.74 -9.23 4.00
C ALA A 84 -2.52 -10.27 4.83
N LYS A 85 -2.43 -10.22 6.15
CA LYS A 85 -3.19 -11.09 7.05
C LYS A 85 -4.69 -10.85 6.90
N LYS A 86 -5.12 -9.59 6.84
CA LYS A 86 -6.52 -9.23 6.62
C LYS A 86 -7.02 -9.69 5.27
N ALA A 87 -6.20 -9.60 4.23
CA ALA A 87 -6.53 -10.07 2.90
C ALA A 87 -6.74 -11.59 2.88
N LYS A 88 -5.85 -12.34 3.51
CA LYS A 88 -5.99 -13.80 3.62
C LYS A 88 -7.27 -14.20 4.35
N ALA A 89 -7.63 -13.48 5.41
CA ALA A 89 -8.85 -13.74 6.17
C ALA A 89 -10.10 -13.57 5.30
N LYS A 90 -10.04 -12.73 4.27
CA LYS A 90 -11.12 -12.55 3.30
C LYS A 90 -10.98 -13.41 2.05
N GLY A 91 -9.99 -14.29 1.99
CA GLY A 91 -9.78 -15.18 0.84
C GLY A 91 -9.08 -14.51 -0.34
N ILE A 92 -8.49 -13.34 -0.15
CA ILE A 92 -7.75 -12.63 -1.20
C ILE A 92 -6.32 -13.17 -1.23
N LYS A 93 -5.91 -13.75 -2.37
CA LYS A 93 -4.58 -14.35 -2.52
C LYS A 93 -3.66 -13.54 -3.42
N GLU A 94 -4.22 -12.90 -4.43
CA GLU A 94 -3.45 -12.16 -5.44
C GLU A 94 -4.00 -10.76 -5.62
N VAL A 95 -3.08 -9.81 -5.75
CA VAL A 95 -3.40 -8.40 -6.03
C VAL A 95 -2.37 -7.86 -7.00
N TYR A 96 -2.63 -6.70 -7.61
CA TYR A 96 -1.56 -5.95 -8.23
C TYR A 96 -1.20 -4.75 -7.35
N PHE A 97 0.08 -4.38 -7.35
CA PHE A 97 0.60 -3.35 -6.46
C PHE A 97 0.58 -1.99 -7.14
N ASP A 98 -0.21 -1.07 -6.59
CA ASP A 98 -0.27 0.32 -7.04
C ASP A 98 0.44 1.21 -6.03
N ARG A 99 1.67 1.60 -6.35
CA ARG A 99 2.46 2.51 -5.51
C ARG A 99 2.08 3.99 -5.73
N GLY A 100 1.14 4.28 -6.62
CA GLY A 100 0.78 5.64 -6.97
C GLY A 100 1.95 6.37 -7.62
N GLY A 101 2.24 7.57 -7.13
CA GLY A 101 3.39 8.35 -7.58
C GLY A 101 4.65 8.18 -6.75
N TYR A 102 4.64 7.30 -5.75
CA TYR A 102 5.81 7.06 -4.90
C TYR A 102 6.82 6.16 -5.61
N LEU A 103 8.10 6.38 -5.31
CA LEU A 103 9.15 5.48 -5.77
C LEU A 103 9.11 4.19 -4.97
N TYR A 104 9.47 3.07 -5.61
CA TYR A 104 9.58 1.78 -4.93
C TYR A 104 10.85 1.75 -4.09
N HIS A 105 10.81 2.43 -2.95
CA HIS A 105 11.96 2.63 -2.08
C HIS A 105 11.48 2.93 -0.66
N GLY A 106 12.32 2.66 0.33
CA GLY A 106 12.07 2.99 1.72
C GLY A 106 10.80 2.35 2.26
N ARG A 107 9.89 3.16 2.79
CA ARG A 107 8.65 2.69 3.42
C ARG A 107 7.73 1.92 2.46
N VAL A 108 7.63 2.38 1.23
CA VAL A 108 6.78 1.72 0.22
C VAL A 108 7.30 0.32 -0.09
N LYS A 109 8.61 0.19 -0.29
CA LYS A 109 9.27 -1.10 -0.51
C LYS A 109 9.12 -2.03 0.69
N ALA A 110 9.33 -1.51 1.90
CA ALA A 110 9.21 -2.29 3.14
C ALA A 110 7.80 -2.87 3.31
N LEU A 111 6.77 -2.07 3.04
CA LEU A 111 5.38 -2.52 3.10
C LEU A 111 5.11 -3.63 2.07
N ALA A 112 5.54 -3.44 0.83
CA ALA A 112 5.33 -4.42 -0.23
C ALA A 112 6.04 -5.75 0.06
N GLU A 113 7.29 -5.70 0.51
CA GLU A 113 8.04 -6.91 0.85
C GLU A 113 7.43 -7.65 2.03
N ALA A 114 6.95 -6.94 3.05
CA ALA A 114 6.28 -7.55 4.19
C ALA A 114 4.99 -8.24 3.79
N ALA A 115 4.20 -7.63 2.90
CA ALA A 115 2.98 -8.24 2.39
C ALA A 115 3.27 -9.51 1.59
N ARG A 116 4.31 -9.50 0.76
CA ARG A 116 4.75 -10.69 0.01
C ARG A 116 5.22 -11.81 0.93
N LYS A 117 5.95 -11.46 1.99
CA LYS A 117 6.46 -12.41 2.98
C LYS A 117 5.32 -13.12 3.71
N GLU A 118 4.21 -12.42 3.96
CA GLU A 118 3.02 -13.01 4.58
C GLU A 118 2.21 -13.88 3.61
N GLY A 119 2.58 -13.91 2.33
CA GLY A 119 2.00 -14.81 1.34
C GLY A 119 1.09 -14.16 0.31
N LEU A 120 0.97 -12.85 0.31
CA LEU A 120 0.21 -12.13 -0.72
C LEU A 120 1.03 -12.13 -2.02
N LYS A 121 0.39 -12.45 -3.14
CA LYS A 121 1.07 -12.52 -4.45
C LYS A 121 0.84 -11.25 -5.27
N PHE A 122 1.93 -10.64 -5.67
CA PHE A 122 1.92 -9.54 -6.62
C PHE A 122 3.31 -9.27 -7.18
#